data_f283cc7957810e0f7c6360b77438717b
#
_entry.id   f283cc7957810e0f7c6360b77438717b
#
_cell.length_a   1.000
_cell.length_b   1.000
_cell.length_c   1.000
_cell.angle_alpha   90.00
_cell.angle_beta   90.00
_cell.angle_gamma   90.00
#
_symmetry.space_group_name_H-M   'P 1'
#
loop_
_entity.id
_entity.type
_entity.pdbx_description
1 polymer ?
#
loop_
_entity_poly.entity_id
_entity_poly.type
_entity_poly.pdbx_seq_one_letter_code
_entity_poly.pdbx_strand_id
1 'polypeptide(L)' 'MPKYIHPVQSRMKARGYTIAEMIVMLREKGLDVSESTISGAFSGKRRGPKAMDAIDKIRNYMDYLDGLENRKEE' A
#
# COMPACT_ATOMS: atom_id res chain seq x y z
N MET A 1 12.85 12.18 -17.55
CA MET A 1 13.22 11.91 -16.15
C MET A 1 12.23 10.98 -15.49
N PRO A 2 12.68 9.85 -14.97
CA PRO A 2 11.76 8.97 -14.28
C PRO A 2 11.29 9.59 -12.97
N LYS A 3 10.00 9.49 -12.73
CA LYS A 3 9.44 9.92 -11.46
C LYS A 3 9.74 8.88 -10.40
N TYR A 4 10.02 9.37 -9.19
CA TYR A 4 10.16 8.45 -8.08
C TYR A 4 8.83 7.74 -7.82
N ILE A 5 8.87 6.43 -7.73
CA ILE A 5 7.72 5.62 -7.35
C ILE A 5 8.11 4.80 -6.13
N HIS A 6 7.33 4.94 -5.08
CA HIS A 6 7.58 4.18 -3.85
C HIS A 6 7.51 2.68 -4.15
N PRO A 7 8.45 1.87 -3.64
CA PRO A 7 8.45 0.43 -3.92
C PRO A 7 7.13 -0.26 -3.59
N VAL A 8 6.49 0.10 -2.49
CA VAL A 8 5.21 -0.48 -2.11
C VAL A 8 4.12 -0.08 -3.09
N GLN A 9 4.13 1.17 -3.54
CA GLN A 9 3.16 1.63 -4.53
C GLN A 9 3.36 0.91 -5.86
N SER A 10 4.60 0.65 -6.24
CA SER A 10 4.90 -0.09 -7.46
C SER A 10 4.34 -1.50 -7.41
N ARG A 11 4.49 -2.19 -6.27
CA ARG A 11 3.93 -3.53 -6.08
C ARG A 11 2.41 -3.50 -6.18
N MET A 12 1.80 -2.49 -5.56
CA MET A 12 0.35 -2.32 -5.57
C MET A 12 -0.16 -2.17 -7.00
N LYS A 13 0.49 -1.30 -7.78
CA LYS A 13 0.09 -1.05 -9.17
C LYS A 13 0.30 -2.28 -10.05
N ALA A 14 1.37 -3.03 -9.81
CA ALA A 14 1.65 -4.23 -10.59
C ALA A 14 0.55 -5.27 -10.43
N ARG A 15 -0.16 -5.26 -9.30
CA ARG A 15 -1.28 -6.16 -9.06
C ARG A 15 -2.62 -5.57 -9.47
N GLY A 16 -2.62 -4.33 -9.99
CA GLY A 16 -3.84 -3.69 -10.43
C GLY A 16 -4.66 -3.03 -9.34
N TYR A 17 -4.09 -2.83 -8.17
CA TYR A 17 -4.78 -2.16 -7.07
C TYR A 17 -4.67 -0.66 -7.19
N THR A 18 -5.71 0.04 -6.75
CA THR A 18 -5.73 1.49 -6.66
C THR A 18 -5.62 1.93 -5.20
N ILE A 19 -5.32 3.21 -5.00
CA ILE A 19 -5.27 3.77 -3.64
C ILE A 19 -6.64 3.65 -2.97
N ALA A 20 -7.72 3.86 -3.75
CA ALA A 20 -9.08 3.75 -3.20
C ALA A 20 -9.34 2.35 -2.63
N GLU A 21 -8.88 1.32 -3.33
CA GLU A 21 -9.02 -0.06 -2.84
C GLU A 21 -8.21 -0.30 -1.57
N MET A 22 -7.04 0.31 -1.49
CA MET A 22 -6.22 0.18 -0.29
C MET A 22 -6.87 0.87 0.90
N ILE A 23 -7.57 1.99 0.67
CA ILE A 23 -8.29 2.66 1.74
C ILE A 23 -9.36 1.75 2.33
N VAL A 24 -10.09 1.03 1.48
CA VAL A 24 -11.11 0.09 1.95
C VAL A 24 -10.47 -1.01 2.79
N MET A 25 -9.37 -1.57 2.31
CA MET A 25 -8.65 -2.62 3.04
C MET A 25 -8.16 -2.11 4.39
N LEU A 26 -7.59 -0.91 4.42
CA LEU A 26 -7.06 -0.32 5.66
C LEU A 26 -8.19 -0.07 6.66
N ARG A 27 -9.33 0.40 6.17
CA ARG A 27 -10.47 0.65 7.04
C ARG A 27 -10.95 -0.65 7.70
N GLU A 28 -10.93 -1.74 6.96
CA GLU A 28 -11.30 -3.05 7.52
C GLU A 28 -10.33 -3.50 8.60
N LYS A 29 -9.10 -3.01 8.56
CA LYS A 29 -8.09 -3.32 9.58
C LYS A 29 -8.07 -2.30 10.70
N GLY A 30 -9.04 -1.38 10.72
CA GLY A 30 -9.17 -0.40 11.79
C GLY A 30 -8.37 0.87 11.58
N LEU A 31 -7.84 1.10 10.38
CA LEU A 31 -7.08 2.31 10.08
C LEU A 31 -7.85 3.16 9.07
N ASP A 32 -8.35 4.30 9.53
CA ASP A 32 -9.11 5.21 8.68
C ASP A 32 -8.18 6.32 8.18
N VAL A 33 -7.83 6.28 6.90
CA VAL A 33 -6.96 7.28 6.29
C VAL A 33 -7.59 7.78 5.00
N SER A 34 -7.24 9.01 4.61
CA SER A 34 -7.72 9.58 3.37
C SER A 34 -6.76 9.23 2.22
N GLU A 35 -7.27 9.40 1.01
CA GLU A 35 -6.46 9.18 -0.18
C GLU A 35 -5.25 10.10 -0.19
N SER A 36 -5.43 11.37 0.21
CA SER A 36 -4.31 12.31 0.20
C SER A 36 -3.25 11.93 1.23
N THR A 37 -3.64 11.30 2.34
CA THR A 37 -2.67 10.82 3.31
C THR A 37 -1.80 9.73 2.71
N ILE A 38 -2.43 8.77 2.02
CA ILE A 38 -1.69 7.66 1.41
C ILE A 38 -0.82 8.18 0.26
N SER A 39 -1.37 9.03 -0.59
CA SER A 39 -0.63 9.61 -1.69
C SER A 39 0.56 10.42 -1.19
N GLY A 40 0.35 11.21 -0.14
CA GLY A 40 1.43 11.97 0.47
C GLY A 40 2.49 11.08 1.10
N ALA A 41 2.08 9.96 1.69
CA ALA A 41 3.03 9.00 2.25
C ALA A 41 3.90 8.39 1.16
N PHE A 42 3.31 8.00 0.05
CA PHE A 42 4.07 7.42 -1.06
C PHE A 42 5.02 8.43 -1.70
N SER A 43 4.64 9.69 -1.73
CA SER A 43 5.50 10.73 -2.33
C SER A 43 6.55 11.25 -1.35
N GLY A 44 6.49 10.83 -0.08
CA GLY A 44 7.43 11.27 0.94
C GLY A 44 7.07 12.59 1.59
N LYS A 45 5.93 13.18 1.24
CA LYS A 45 5.50 14.45 1.81
C LYS A 45 4.88 14.31 3.18
N ARG A 46 4.32 13.16 3.49
CA ARG A 46 3.72 12.89 4.79
C ARG A 46 4.46 11.74 5.45
N ARG A 47 4.97 11.99 6.64
CA ARG A 47 5.77 11.02 7.38
C ARG A 47 5.27 10.80 8.80
N GLY A 48 4.05 11.22 9.08
CA GLY A 48 3.45 11.01 10.38
C GLY A 48 3.20 9.53 10.67
N PRO A 49 2.96 9.18 11.95
CA PRO A 49 2.75 7.78 12.32
C PRO A 49 1.64 7.11 11.54
N LYS A 50 0.55 7.82 11.29
CA LYS A 50 -0.58 7.25 10.57
C LYS A 50 -0.23 6.96 9.11
N ALA A 51 0.51 7.86 8.46
CA ALA A 51 0.93 7.67 7.08
C ALA A 51 1.88 6.48 6.96
N MET A 52 2.84 6.37 7.88
CA MET A 52 3.79 5.26 7.87
C MET A 52 3.10 3.94 8.19
N ASP A 53 2.13 3.95 9.10
CA ASP A 53 1.38 2.75 9.43
C ASP A 53 0.57 2.27 8.22
N ALA A 54 0.00 3.19 7.46
CA ALA A 54 -0.74 2.83 6.24
C ALA A 54 0.18 2.12 5.24
N ILE A 55 1.38 2.65 5.03
CA ILE A 55 2.33 2.02 4.11
C ILE A 55 2.72 0.63 4.60
N ASP A 56 2.97 0.49 5.89
CA ASP A 56 3.33 -0.82 6.47
C ASP A 56 2.22 -1.84 6.25
N LYS A 57 0.99 -1.44 6.47
CA LYS A 57 -0.14 -2.36 6.29
C LYS A 57 -0.32 -2.75 4.82
N ILE A 58 -0.13 -1.81 3.91
CA ILE A 58 -0.20 -2.11 2.47
C ILE A 58 0.92 -3.06 2.09
N ARG A 59 2.13 -2.81 2.57
CA ARG A 59 3.27 -3.68 2.29
C ARG A 59 3.01 -5.10 2.81
N ASN A 60 2.52 -5.21 4.02
CA ASN A 60 2.22 -6.52 4.61
C ASN A 60 1.15 -7.25 3.81
N TYR A 61 0.17 -6.52 3.29
CA TYR A 61 -0.86 -7.11 2.45
C TYR A 61 -0.27 -7.62 1.14
N MET A 62 0.65 -6.87 0.54
CA MET A 62 1.34 -7.32 -0.67
C MET A 62 2.16 -8.58 -0.40
N ASP A 63 2.84 -8.62 0.74
CA ASP A 63 3.61 -9.81 1.13
C ASP A 63 2.69 -11.02 1.32
N TYR A 64 1.52 -10.80 1.90
CA TYR A 64 0.54 -11.85 2.09
C TYR A 64 0.08 -12.41 0.73
N LEU A 65 -0.21 -11.53 -0.22
CA LEU A 65 -0.65 -11.97 -1.55
C LEU A 65 0.46 -12.73 -2.27
N ASP A 66 1.69 -12.29 -2.15
CA ASP A 66 2.83 -12.98 -2.75
C ASP A 66 2.96 -14.38 -2.16
N GLY A 67 2.74 -14.52 -0.86
CA GLY A 67 2.77 -15.82 -0.20
C GLY A 67 1.70 -16.75 -0.72
N LEU A 68 0.50 -16.23 -0.97
CA LEU A 68 -0.58 -17.04 -1.52
C LEU A 68 -0.24 -17.55 -2.91
N GLU A 69 0.36 -16.70 -3.74
CA GLU A 69 0.74 -17.10 -5.09
C GLU A 69 1.80 -18.21 -5.06
N ASN A 70 2.76 -18.08 -4.16
CA ASN A 70 3.80 -19.11 -4.04
C ASN A 70 3.22 -20.46 -3.61
N ARG A 71 2.17 -20.43 -2.78
CA ARG A 71 1.53 -21.68 -2.34
C ARG A 71 0.80 -22.38 -3.48
N LYS A 72 0.29 -21.62 -4.44
CA LYS A 72 -0.45 -22.21 -5.54
C LYS A 72 0.43 -23.04 -6.46
N GLU A 73 1.72 -22.81 -6.45
CA GLU A 73 2.64 -23.52 -7.32
C GLU A 73 3.02 -24.90 -6.78
N GLU A 74 2.64 -25.17 -5.57
CA GLU A 74 2.85 -26.51 -5.01
C GLU A 74 1.71 -27.45 -5.43
#